data_bfc90fba117ed8f48eefc32a04b17d83
#
_entry.id   bfc90fba117ed8f48eefc32a04b17d83
#
_cell.length_a   1.000
_cell.length_b   1.000
_cell.length_c   1.000
_cell.angle_alpha   90.00
_cell.angle_beta   90.00
_cell.angle_gamma   90.00
#
_symmetry.space_group_name_H-M   'P 1'
#
loop_
_entity.id
_entity.type
_entity.pdbx_description
1 polymer ?
#
loop_
_entity_poly.entity_id
_entity_poly.type
_entity_poly.pdbx_seq_one_letter_code
_entity_poly.pdbx_strand_id
1 'polypeptide(L)'
;MSKSWYILHTYTGYEGKIERTIKSLLEKFATDKNAGIDPEVVVDVRVPVEELVEIKDGKKRTRSNKFLPGYIMLEMDLPEIGWKDTCAKLYKIQGVTGFVGNVSRQNRPMPITKDEAMNLLQKSGVIKGDKQVRVRQSFNVGDVVKIADGPFASFTGTVKEINMEKEKLSVEVQIFGRPTPVEVSFLQAEKA
;
A
#
# COMPACT_ATOMS: atom_id res chain seq x y z
N MET A 1 20.58 17.69 -3.30
CA MET A 1 19.42 17.62 -2.41
C MET A 1 18.69 16.34 -2.70
N SER A 2 18.37 15.57 -1.68
CA SER A 2 17.81 14.21 -1.88
C SER A 2 16.36 14.18 -1.45
N LYS A 3 15.47 13.95 -2.42
CA LYS A 3 14.05 13.71 -2.16
C LYS A 3 13.89 12.50 -1.26
N SER A 4 13.05 12.63 -0.27
CA SER A 4 12.77 11.57 0.70
C SER A 4 11.27 11.51 1.00
N TRP A 5 10.80 10.34 1.38
CA TRP A 5 9.40 10.14 1.75
C TRP A 5 9.19 10.36 3.24
N TYR A 6 8.12 11.04 3.56
CA TYR A 6 7.69 11.36 4.92
C TYR A 6 6.25 10.91 5.12
N ILE A 7 5.92 10.54 6.33
CA ILE A 7 4.54 10.16 6.69
C ILE A 7 3.92 11.27 7.54
N LEU A 8 2.82 11.81 7.04
CA LEU A 8 1.99 12.78 7.74
C LEU A 8 0.81 12.04 8.38
N HIS A 9 0.65 12.20 9.68
CA HIS A 9 -0.49 11.64 10.41
C HIS A 9 -1.65 12.64 10.44
N THR A 10 -2.85 12.12 10.22
CA THR A 10 -4.08 12.90 10.11
C THR A 10 -5.22 12.22 10.85
N TYR A 11 -6.32 12.91 11.07
CA TYR A 11 -7.54 12.24 11.51
C TYR A 11 -8.06 11.31 10.41
N THR A 12 -8.50 10.14 10.81
CA THR A 12 -9.09 9.16 9.89
C THR A 12 -10.31 9.74 9.18
N GLY A 13 -10.33 9.61 7.85
CA GLY A 13 -11.38 10.17 7.00
C GLY A 13 -11.05 11.52 6.38
N TYR A 14 -10.02 12.22 6.88
CA TYR A 14 -9.59 13.52 6.35
C TYR A 14 -8.54 13.41 5.24
N GLU A 15 -7.98 12.24 4.98
CA GLU A 15 -6.83 12.02 4.12
C GLU A 15 -7.04 12.60 2.71
N GLY A 16 -8.17 12.28 2.07
CA GLY A 16 -8.47 12.78 0.72
C GLY A 16 -8.76 14.29 0.68
N LYS A 17 -9.29 14.87 1.77
CA LYS A 17 -9.47 16.32 1.88
C LYS A 17 -8.12 17.03 2.00
N ILE A 18 -7.25 16.48 2.84
CA ILE A 18 -5.91 17.02 3.09
C ILE A 18 -5.05 16.90 1.83
N GLU A 19 -5.08 15.76 1.13
CA GLU A 19 -4.40 15.58 -0.15
C GLU A 19 -4.80 16.68 -1.16
N ARG A 20 -6.10 16.91 -1.34
CA ARG A 20 -6.61 17.96 -2.23
C ARG A 20 -6.19 19.36 -1.77
N THR A 21 -6.20 19.60 -0.47
CA THR A 21 -5.75 20.89 0.09
C THR A 21 -4.28 21.13 -0.16
N ILE A 22 -3.42 20.11 0.02
CA ILE A 22 -1.98 20.22 -0.27
C ILE A 22 -1.76 20.49 -1.76
N LYS A 23 -2.42 19.75 -2.65
CA LYS A 23 -2.35 20.00 -4.11
C LYS A 23 -2.76 21.41 -4.48
N SER A 24 -3.84 21.93 -3.88
CA SER A 24 -4.28 23.31 -4.09
C SER A 24 -3.26 24.35 -3.56
N LEU A 25 -2.57 24.05 -2.45
CA LEU A 25 -1.53 24.94 -1.92
C LEU A 25 -0.25 24.91 -2.78
N LEU A 26 0.06 23.79 -3.42
CA LEU A 26 1.14 23.71 -4.41
C LEU A 26 0.83 24.57 -5.65
N GLU A 27 -0.40 24.52 -6.14
CA GLU A 27 -0.85 25.35 -7.27
C GLU A 27 -0.86 26.86 -6.90
N LYS A 28 -1.29 27.18 -5.69
CA LYS A 28 -1.31 28.57 -5.20
C LYS A 28 0.07 29.20 -5.09
N PHE A 29 1.12 28.44 -4.93
CA PHE A 29 2.48 28.97 -4.85
C PHE A 29 2.89 29.77 -6.09
N ALA A 30 2.35 29.43 -7.26
CA ALA A 30 2.61 30.16 -8.52
C ALA A 30 2.07 31.60 -8.47
N THR A 31 0.98 31.85 -7.73
CA THR A 31 0.33 33.15 -7.61
C THR A 31 0.66 33.87 -6.31
N ASP A 32 0.84 33.14 -5.23
CA ASP A 32 1.19 33.68 -3.91
C ASP A 32 2.14 32.73 -3.17
N LYS A 33 3.42 33.06 -3.20
CA LYS A 33 4.49 32.28 -2.54
C LYS A 33 4.33 32.19 -1.02
N ASN A 34 3.70 33.17 -0.39
CA ASN A 34 3.50 33.19 1.05
C ASN A 34 2.33 32.29 1.48
N ALA A 35 1.26 32.24 0.68
CA ALA A 35 0.09 31.41 0.96
C ALA A 35 0.23 29.98 0.46
N GLY A 36 1.02 29.74 -0.59
CA GLY A 36 1.25 28.43 -1.17
C GLY A 36 2.37 27.64 -0.50
N ILE A 37 2.48 26.37 -0.86
CA ILE A 37 3.59 25.48 -0.52
C ILE A 37 4.48 25.34 -1.73
N ASP A 38 5.79 25.45 -1.54
CA ASP A 38 6.77 25.35 -2.60
C ASP A 38 6.78 23.95 -3.24
N PRO A 39 6.49 23.81 -4.54
CA PRO A 39 6.50 22.54 -5.24
C PRO A 39 7.91 21.93 -5.41
N GLU A 40 8.97 22.73 -5.23
CA GLU A 40 10.33 22.20 -5.18
C GLU A 40 10.60 21.50 -3.84
N VAL A 41 9.93 21.93 -2.76
CA VAL A 41 10.06 21.34 -1.41
C VAL A 41 9.10 20.20 -1.20
N VAL A 42 7.82 20.35 -1.55
CA VAL A 42 6.83 19.26 -1.52
C VAL A 42 6.53 18.82 -2.93
N VAL A 43 7.14 17.74 -3.35
CA VAL A 43 7.13 17.25 -4.73
C VAL A 43 5.89 16.45 -5.07
N ASP A 44 5.46 15.58 -4.15
CA ASP A 44 4.29 14.73 -4.35
C ASP A 44 3.56 14.46 -3.03
N VAL A 45 2.25 14.21 -3.15
CA VAL A 45 1.37 13.86 -2.02
C VAL A 45 0.48 12.71 -2.43
N ARG A 46 0.42 11.66 -1.59
CA ARG A 46 -0.35 10.45 -1.87
C ARG A 46 -1.01 9.89 -0.62
N VAL A 47 -2.25 9.47 -0.79
CA VAL A 47 -2.94 8.66 0.21
C VAL A 47 -2.69 7.19 -0.10
N PRO A 48 -2.14 6.40 0.84
CA PRO A 48 -1.91 4.99 0.63
C PRO A 48 -3.25 4.23 0.59
N VAL A 49 -3.68 3.87 -0.62
CA VAL A 49 -4.90 3.10 -0.88
C VAL A 49 -4.55 1.82 -1.61
N GLU A 50 -5.20 0.74 -1.27
CA GLU A 50 -5.13 -0.52 -1.99
C GLU A 50 -6.34 -0.64 -2.92
N GLU A 51 -6.10 -0.94 -4.17
CA GLU A 51 -7.17 -1.24 -5.11
C GLU A 51 -7.54 -2.72 -5.03
N LEU A 52 -8.70 -2.99 -4.43
CA LEU A 52 -9.28 -4.32 -4.40
C LEU A 52 -10.24 -4.46 -5.58
N VAL A 53 -9.98 -5.44 -6.43
CA VAL A 53 -10.90 -5.79 -7.52
C VAL A 53 -11.87 -6.85 -7.00
N GLU A 54 -13.10 -6.46 -6.75
CA GLU A 54 -14.20 -7.37 -6.42
C GLU A 54 -14.98 -7.72 -7.69
N ILE A 55 -15.25 -8.99 -7.90
CA ILE A 55 -16.17 -9.45 -8.93
C ILE A 55 -17.53 -9.69 -8.25
N LYS A 56 -18.48 -8.81 -8.48
CA LYS A 56 -19.85 -8.95 -8.01
C LYS A 56 -20.80 -8.96 -9.20
N ASP A 57 -21.63 -10.00 -9.29
CA ASP A 57 -22.62 -10.19 -10.40
C ASP A 57 -21.97 -10.18 -11.80
N GLY A 58 -20.79 -10.79 -11.96
CA GLY A 58 -20.07 -10.84 -13.24
C GLY A 58 -19.44 -9.52 -13.69
N LYS A 59 -19.54 -8.46 -12.88
CA LYS A 59 -18.95 -7.15 -13.16
C LYS A 59 -17.76 -6.89 -12.23
N LYS A 60 -16.62 -6.54 -12.83
CA LYS A 60 -15.45 -6.06 -12.06
C LYS A 60 -15.78 -4.70 -11.44
N ARG A 61 -15.76 -4.62 -10.12
CA ARG A 61 -15.82 -3.36 -9.39
C ARG A 61 -14.48 -3.16 -8.69
N THR A 62 -13.81 -2.08 -9.01
CA THR A 62 -12.60 -1.67 -8.28
C THR A 62 -13.05 -0.91 -7.05
N ARG A 63 -12.69 -1.40 -5.88
CA ARG A 63 -12.92 -0.73 -4.59
C ARG A 63 -11.59 -0.27 -4.05
N SER A 64 -11.49 1.02 -3.79
CA SER A 64 -10.33 1.59 -3.14
C SER A 64 -10.47 1.41 -1.63
N ASN A 65 -9.58 0.65 -1.02
CA ASN A 65 -9.51 0.46 0.41
C ASN A 65 -8.27 1.16 0.96
N LYS A 66 -8.43 1.96 2.01
CA LYS A 66 -7.30 2.60 2.70
C LYS A 66 -6.65 1.55 3.60
N PHE A 67 -5.47 1.08 3.27
CA PHE A 67 -4.76 0.13 4.13
C PHE A 67 -4.02 0.80 5.30
N LEU A 68 -3.82 2.12 5.23
CA LEU A 68 -3.29 2.94 6.32
C LEU A 68 -4.20 4.15 6.55
N PRO A 69 -5.35 3.99 7.24
CA PRO A 69 -6.22 5.11 7.56
C PRO A 69 -5.52 6.08 8.51
N GLY A 70 -5.65 7.39 8.24
CA GLY A 70 -5.01 8.44 9.02
C GLY A 70 -3.56 8.75 8.64
N TYR A 71 -3.06 8.22 7.52
CA TYR A 71 -1.71 8.49 7.05
C TYR A 71 -1.68 8.99 5.61
N ILE A 72 -0.79 9.93 5.34
CA ILE A 72 -0.52 10.48 4.01
C ILE A 72 0.99 10.43 3.77
N MET A 73 1.37 10.00 2.59
CA MET A 73 2.77 10.00 2.15
C MET A 73 3.08 11.31 1.44
N LEU A 74 4.18 11.94 1.80
CA LEU A 74 4.70 13.15 1.16
C LEU A 74 6.11 12.88 0.66
N GLU A 75 6.36 13.12 -0.62
CA GLU A 75 7.71 13.20 -1.15
C GLU A 75 8.19 14.63 -1.00
N MET A 76 9.23 14.85 -0.21
CA MET A 76 9.76 16.18 0.06
C MET A 76 11.28 16.23 -0.09
N ASP A 77 11.76 17.36 -0.59
CA ASP A 77 13.16 17.79 -0.53
C ASP A 77 13.27 18.93 0.49
N LEU A 78 13.29 18.57 1.78
CA LEU A 78 13.33 19.55 2.85
C LEU A 78 14.71 20.20 2.95
N PRO A 79 14.81 21.53 2.75
CA PRO A 79 16.06 22.23 2.92
C PRO A 79 16.52 22.21 4.39
N GLU A 80 17.80 22.32 4.64
CA GLU A 80 18.35 22.43 6.02
C GLU A 80 17.86 23.70 6.72
N ILE A 81 17.77 24.79 5.95
CA ILE A 81 17.27 26.09 6.43
C ILE A 81 15.93 26.36 5.72
N GLY A 82 14.89 26.73 6.49
CA GLY A 82 13.57 27.08 5.94
C GLY A 82 12.54 25.95 5.97
N TRP A 83 12.90 24.73 6.31
CA TRP A 83 11.96 23.60 6.42
C TRP A 83 10.75 23.88 7.35
N LYS A 84 10.97 24.74 8.37
CA LYS A 84 9.95 25.09 9.37
C LYS A 84 8.74 25.79 8.73
N ASP A 85 8.94 26.61 7.71
CA ASP A 85 7.86 27.32 7.04
C ASP A 85 6.93 26.36 6.28
N THR A 86 7.52 25.44 5.53
CA THR A 86 6.74 24.38 4.85
C THR A 86 5.99 23.50 5.84
N CYS A 87 6.66 23.05 6.91
CA CYS A 87 6.01 22.24 7.94
C CYS A 87 4.91 23.01 8.67
N ALA A 88 5.10 24.30 8.95
CA ALA A 88 4.08 25.14 9.59
C ALA A 88 2.83 25.28 8.71
N LYS A 89 2.99 25.40 7.38
CA LYS A 89 1.88 25.42 6.43
C LYS A 89 1.12 24.09 6.42
N LEU A 90 1.83 22.97 6.45
CA LEU A 90 1.23 21.63 6.53
C LEU A 90 0.47 21.43 7.85
N TYR A 91 1.03 21.88 8.98
CA TYR A 91 0.38 21.77 10.29
C TYR A 91 -0.88 22.65 10.44
N LYS A 92 -1.01 23.71 9.65
CA LYS A 92 -2.21 24.57 9.63
C LYS A 92 -3.39 23.92 8.92
N ILE A 93 -3.15 22.87 8.14
CA ILE A 93 -4.24 22.17 7.45
C ILE A 93 -5.09 21.43 8.48
N GLN A 94 -6.39 21.69 8.44
CA GLN A 94 -7.35 21.05 9.36
C GLN A 94 -7.34 19.53 9.20
N GLY A 95 -7.12 18.83 10.29
CA GLY A 95 -7.06 17.37 10.35
C GLY A 95 -5.65 16.80 10.39
N VAL A 96 -4.61 17.61 10.18
CA VAL A 96 -3.21 17.21 10.32
C VAL A 96 -2.82 17.24 11.80
N THR A 97 -2.29 16.12 12.29
CA THR A 97 -1.82 15.98 13.68
C THR A 97 -0.32 16.15 13.79
N GLY A 98 0.47 15.64 12.84
CA GLY A 98 1.91 15.76 12.84
C GLY A 98 2.60 14.80 11.88
N PHE A 99 3.92 14.81 11.86
CA PHE A 99 4.72 13.82 11.14
C PHE A 99 5.00 12.61 12.03
N VAL A 100 4.95 11.43 11.44
CA VAL A 100 5.31 10.19 12.14
C VAL A 100 6.79 10.21 12.49
N GLY A 101 7.12 9.72 13.69
CA GLY A 101 8.48 9.72 14.21
C GLY A 101 8.93 11.04 14.86
N ASN A 102 8.13 12.11 14.79
CA ASN A 102 8.43 13.35 15.44
C ASN A 102 7.84 13.42 16.86
N VAL A 103 8.70 13.66 17.83
CA VAL A 103 8.28 13.89 19.23
C VAL A 103 7.63 15.26 19.40
N SER A 104 8.01 16.25 18.59
CA SER A 104 7.51 17.62 18.66
C SER A 104 7.39 18.23 17.26
N ARG A 105 6.40 19.11 17.08
CA ARG A 105 6.26 19.92 15.86
C ARG A 105 7.44 20.87 15.61
N GLN A 106 8.28 21.09 16.62
CA GLN A 106 9.47 21.93 16.51
C GLN A 106 10.68 21.18 15.95
N ASN A 107 10.61 19.85 15.90
CA ASN A 107 11.67 19.03 15.36
C ASN A 107 11.50 18.87 13.84
N ARG A 108 12.63 18.78 13.15
CA ARG A 108 12.64 18.49 11.71
C ARG A 108 12.02 17.10 11.51
N PRO A 109 11.10 16.95 10.53
CA PRO A 109 10.54 15.65 10.19
C PRO A 109 11.64 14.65 9.82
N MET A 110 11.45 13.41 10.25
CA MET A 110 12.32 12.31 9.87
C MET A 110 11.73 11.59 8.65
N PRO A 111 12.53 11.35 7.61
CA PRO A 111 12.10 10.57 6.46
C PRO A 111 11.96 9.09 6.85
N ILE A 112 11.05 8.40 6.21
CA ILE A 112 11.04 6.94 6.22
C ILE A 112 12.15 6.41 5.31
N THR A 113 12.55 5.17 5.52
CA THR A 113 13.56 4.52 4.69
C THR A 113 13.05 4.32 3.26
N LYS A 114 13.97 4.23 2.31
CA LYS A 114 13.59 3.98 0.90
C LYS A 114 12.83 2.67 0.74
N ASP A 115 13.20 1.64 1.49
CA ASP A 115 12.55 0.33 1.45
C ASP A 115 11.13 0.39 2.01
N GLU A 116 10.90 1.10 3.10
CA GLU A 116 9.56 1.33 3.66
C GLU A 116 8.69 2.12 2.66
N ALA A 117 9.22 3.20 2.09
CA ALA A 117 8.52 3.99 1.09
C ALA A 117 8.15 3.14 -0.13
N MET A 118 9.10 2.35 -0.64
CA MET A 118 8.89 1.47 -1.77
C MET A 118 7.81 0.43 -1.49
N ASN A 119 7.86 -0.21 -0.33
CA ASN A 119 6.85 -1.19 0.09
C ASN A 119 5.44 -0.57 0.18
N LEU A 120 5.33 0.64 0.72
CA LEU A 120 4.05 1.36 0.81
C LEU A 120 3.52 1.74 -0.59
N LEU A 121 4.39 2.24 -1.46
CA LEU A 121 4.04 2.62 -2.84
C LEU A 121 3.66 1.41 -3.71
N GLN A 122 4.32 0.27 -3.52
CA GLN A 122 3.97 -0.99 -4.20
C GLN A 122 2.61 -1.52 -3.75
N LYS A 123 2.34 -1.52 -2.44
CA LYS A 123 1.03 -1.91 -1.91
C LYS A 123 -0.09 -0.99 -2.38
N SER A 124 0.19 0.30 -2.54
CA SER A 124 -0.78 1.28 -3.06
C SER A 124 -1.00 1.22 -4.58
N GLY A 125 -0.33 0.31 -5.30
CA GLY A 125 -0.46 0.18 -6.75
C GLY A 125 0.10 1.36 -7.56
N VAL A 126 0.72 2.31 -6.89
CA VAL A 126 1.26 3.54 -7.49
C VAL A 126 2.52 3.29 -8.30
N ILE A 127 3.42 2.52 -7.76
CA ILE A 127 4.48 1.92 -8.53
C ILE A 127 3.91 0.57 -8.94
N LYS A 128 3.73 0.37 -10.26
CA LYS A 128 3.88 -0.97 -10.79
C LYS A 128 5.35 -1.34 -10.50
N GLY A 129 5.64 -1.59 -9.21
CA GLY A 129 6.75 -2.44 -8.92
C GLY A 129 6.54 -3.61 -9.84
N ASP A 130 7.56 -4.17 -10.42
CA ASP A 130 7.46 -5.59 -10.65
C ASP A 130 6.61 -6.06 -9.47
N LYS A 131 5.30 -6.26 -9.72
CA LYS A 131 4.63 -7.24 -8.92
C LYS A 131 5.80 -8.20 -8.78
N GLN A 132 6.39 -8.29 -7.54
CA GLN A 132 6.93 -9.61 -7.35
C GLN A 132 5.79 -10.40 -7.93
N VAL A 133 5.99 -10.75 -9.15
CA VAL A 133 5.33 -11.87 -9.70
C VAL A 133 5.66 -12.82 -8.59
N ARG A 134 4.76 -12.84 -7.56
CA ARG A 134 4.59 -14.07 -6.85
C ARG A 134 4.34 -14.90 -8.04
N VAL A 135 5.42 -15.53 -8.45
CA VAL A 135 5.53 -16.30 -9.65
C VAL A 135 4.19 -16.96 -9.63
N ARG A 136 3.30 -16.61 -10.58
CA ARG A 136 2.11 -17.41 -10.76
C ARG A 136 2.78 -18.75 -10.91
N GLN A 137 2.92 -19.42 -9.77
CA GLN A 137 3.44 -20.76 -9.78
C GLN A 137 2.39 -21.39 -10.66
N SER A 138 2.77 -21.60 -11.91
CA SER A 138 1.86 -22.23 -12.86
C SER A 138 1.69 -23.63 -12.31
N PHE A 139 0.63 -23.78 -11.54
CA PHE A 139 0.23 -25.05 -11.01
C PHE A 139 -0.28 -25.86 -12.18
N ASN A 140 0.19 -27.08 -12.28
CA ASN A 140 -0.34 -28.05 -13.23
C ASN A 140 -1.08 -29.13 -12.44
N VAL A 141 -2.07 -29.71 -13.07
CA VAL A 141 -2.71 -30.90 -12.52
C VAL A 141 -1.64 -31.99 -12.34
N GLY A 142 -1.56 -32.56 -11.14
CA GLY A 142 -0.55 -33.52 -10.74
C GLY A 142 0.64 -32.94 -9.96
N ASP A 143 0.77 -31.60 -9.89
CA ASP A 143 1.81 -30.98 -9.06
C ASP A 143 1.58 -31.26 -7.57
N VAL A 144 2.66 -31.50 -6.84
CA VAL A 144 2.65 -31.62 -5.39
C VAL A 144 2.80 -30.21 -4.80
N VAL A 145 1.84 -29.83 -3.96
CA VAL A 145 1.82 -28.52 -3.32
C VAL A 145 1.71 -28.65 -1.80
N LYS A 146 2.37 -27.74 -1.12
CA LYS A 146 2.24 -27.56 0.33
C LYS A 146 1.29 -26.39 0.60
N ILE A 147 0.34 -26.59 1.50
CA ILE A 147 -0.58 -25.53 1.91
C ILE A 147 0.12 -24.66 2.97
N ALA A 148 0.33 -23.39 2.65
CA ALA A 148 1.06 -22.46 3.51
C ALA A 148 0.18 -21.76 4.54
N ASP A 149 -1.13 -21.62 4.26
CA ASP A 149 -2.04 -20.88 5.13
C ASP A 149 -3.46 -21.49 5.10
N GLY A 150 -4.23 -21.24 6.16
CA GLY A 150 -5.61 -21.68 6.33
C GLY A 150 -5.75 -22.93 7.22
N PRO A 151 -6.96 -23.52 7.29
CA PRO A 151 -7.25 -24.66 8.18
C PRO A 151 -6.47 -25.93 7.82
N PHE A 152 -5.88 -26.00 6.64
CA PHE A 152 -5.08 -27.11 6.15
C PHE A 152 -3.59 -26.76 6.00
N ALA A 153 -3.14 -25.70 6.68
CA ALA A 153 -1.75 -25.28 6.67
C ALA A 153 -0.82 -26.44 7.08
N SER A 154 0.35 -26.50 6.42
CA SER A 154 1.36 -27.56 6.59
C SER A 154 1.03 -28.93 5.97
N PHE A 155 -0.18 -29.13 5.46
CA PHE A 155 -0.48 -30.35 4.70
C PHE A 155 0.09 -30.25 3.28
N THR A 156 0.51 -31.38 2.77
CA THR A 156 0.98 -31.55 1.38
C THR A 156 -0.06 -32.34 0.61
N GLY A 157 -0.34 -31.93 -0.61
CA GLY A 157 -1.32 -32.63 -1.44
C GLY A 157 -1.02 -32.50 -2.91
N THR A 158 -1.75 -33.22 -3.74
CA THR A 158 -1.60 -33.21 -5.20
C THR A 158 -2.74 -32.39 -5.81
N VAL A 159 -2.41 -31.51 -6.75
CA VAL A 159 -3.39 -30.70 -7.50
C VAL A 159 -4.19 -31.60 -8.42
N LYS A 160 -5.50 -31.65 -8.24
CA LYS A 160 -6.44 -32.41 -9.08
C LYS A 160 -7.12 -31.55 -10.11
N GLU A 161 -7.47 -30.32 -9.73
CA GLU A 161 -8.17 -29.38 -10.62
C GLU A 161 -7.70 -27.94 -10.36
N ILE A 162 -7.68 -27.16 -11.40
CA ILE A 162 -7.27 -25.75 -11.36
C ILE A 162 -8.42 -24.90 -11.88
N ASN A 163 -8.95 -24.02 -11.03
CA ASN A 163 -9.96 -23.04 -11.42
C ASN A 163 -9.29 -21.66 -11.57
N MET A 164 -8.97 -21.31 -12.81
CA MET A 164 -8.31 -20.05 -13.15
C MET A 164 -9.20 -18.83 -12.95
N GLU A 165 -10.51 -18.98 -13.07
CA GLU A 165 -11.46 -17.88 -12.91
C GLU A 165 -11.61 -17.46 -11.44
N LYS A 166 -11.58 -18.43 -10.55
CA LYS A 166 -11.72 -18.23 -9.10
C LYS A 166 -10.37 -18.16 -8.38
N GLU A 167 -9.25 -18.33 -9.11
CA GLU A 167 -7.89 -18.42 -8.54
C GLU A 167 -7.78 -19.46 -7.40
N LYS A 168 -8.43 -20.63 -7.59
CA LYS A 168 -8.48 -21.74 -6.65
C LYS A 168 -7.90 -23.01 -7.24
N LEU A 169 -7.30 -23.80 -6.37
CA LEU A 169 -6.84 -25.17 -6.65
C LEU A 169 -7.70 -26.14 -5.86
N SER A 170 -8.10 -27.24 -6.49
CA SER A 170 -8.58 -28.42 -5.82
C SER A 170 -7.38 -29.34 -5.56
N VAL A 171 -7.00 -29.47 -4.32
CA VAL A 171 -5.82 -30.24 -3.88
C VAL A 171 -6.31 -31.45 -3.09
N GLU A 172 -5.86 -32.63 -3.48
CA GLU A 172 -6.13 -33.85 -2.74
C GLU A 172 -5.08 -34.01 -1.63
N VAL A 173 -5.49 -33.82 -0.40
CA VAL A 173 -4.65 -33.93 0.81
C VAL A 173 -4.97 -35.23 1.54
N GLN A 174 -3.96 -35.85 2.11
CA GLN A 174 -4.20 -37.01 2.98
C GLN A 174 -4.48 -36.57 4.43
N ILE A 175 -5.73 -36.64 4.85
CA ILE A 175 -6.15 -36.34 6.22
C ILE A 175 -6.52 -37.64 6.90
N PHE A 176 -5.79 -38.00 7.98
CA PHE A 176 -5.94 -39.24 8.71
C PHE A 176 -5.91 -40.52 7.81
N GLY A 177 -5.05 -40.51 6.81
CA GLY A 177 -4.92 -41.64 5.88
C GLY A 177 -6.01 -41.74 4.81
N ARG A 178 -6.89 -40.73 4.70
CA ARG A 178 -7.93 -40.66 3.67
C ARG A 178 -7.67 -39.53 2.70
N PRO A 179 -7.71 -39.78 1.40
CA PRO A 179 -7.60 -38.70 0.40
C PRO A 179 -8.84 -37.80 0.47
N THR A 180 -8.64 -36.55 0.78
CA THR A 180 -9.71 -35.56 0.92
C THR A 180 -9.45 -34.39 -0.02
N PRO A 181 -10.38 -34.07 -0.97
CA PRO A 181 -10.24 -32.89 -1.80
C PRO A 181 -10.52 -31.63 -0.99
N VAL A 182 -9.60 -30.67 -1.02
CA VAL A 182 -9.74 -29.37 -0.38
C VAL A 182 -9.52 -28.25 -1.42
N GLU A 183 -10.32 -27.20 -1.34
CA GLU A 183 -10.14 -26.01 -2.18
C GLU A 183 -9.24 -25.02 -1.44
N VAL A 184 -8.15 -24.64 -2.09
CA VAL A 184 -7.21 -23.62 -1.61
C VAL A 184 -7.00 -22.54 -2.66
N SER A 185 -6.74 -21.31 -2.26
CA SER A 185 -6.40 -20.25 -3.21
C SER A 185 -4.95 -20.42 -3.70
N PHE A 186 -4.63 -19.90 -4.88
CA PHE A 186 -3.25 -19.90 -5.40
C PHE A 186 -2.24 -19.26 -4.43
N LEU A 187 -2.71 -18.33 -3.59
CA LEU A 187 -1.87 -17.66 -2.60
C LEU A 187 -1.57 -18.53 -1.38
N GLN A 188 -2.36 -19.56 -1.15
CA GLN A 188 -2.24 -20.46 0.01
C GLN A 188 -1.46 -21.75 -0.33
N ALA A 189 -1.12 -21.96 -1.61
CA ALA A 189 -0.39 -23.12 -2.06
C ALA A 189 1.01 -22.74 -2.52
N GLU A 190 2.01 -23.53 -2.11
CA GLU A 190 3.39 -23.42 -2.54
C GLU A 190 3.80 -24.74 -3.19
N LYS A 191 4.57 -24.71 -4.29
CA LYS A 191 5.14 -25.92 -4.86
C LYS A 191 6.09 -26.57 -3.85
N ALA A 192 5.82 -27.83 -3.57
CA ALA A 192 6.66 -28.61 -2.67
C ALA A 192 8.02 -28.96 -3.32
#